data_585b504c10679dbf8fba51f295824d38
#
_entry.id   585b504c10679dbf8fba51f295824d38
#
_cell.length_a   1.000
_cell.length_b   1.000
_cell.length_c   1.000
_cell.angle_alpha   90.00
_cell.angle_beta   90.00
_cell.angle_gamma   90.00
#
_symmetry.space_group_name_H-M   'P 1'
#
loop_
_entity.id
_entity.type
_entity.pdbx_description
1 polymer ?
#
loop_
_entity_poly.entity_id
_entity_poly.type
_entity_poly.pdbx_seq_one_letter_code
_entity_poly.pdbx_strand_id
1 'polypeptide(L)'
;MCGRYVLAAPDDLSERFTADQLTFAFSPTYNAAPSQFLPVVVEVEPDHWQIKRMHWGLLPRWKSKKPLPPPINARAESVAEKPMFRNLLTQRRCLVPASGFYEWQARGEGERKQPFFIHVNDESIIAFAGLWDET
;
A
#
# COMPACT_ATOMS: atom_id res chain seq x y z
N MET A 1 -3.48 -10.35 6.33
CA MET A 1 -2.69 -9.44 5.46
C MET A 1 -3.65 -8.78 4.47
N CYS A 2 -3.57 -7.47 4.35
CA CYS A 2 -4.47 -6.69 3.49
C CYS A 2 -4.25 -7.00 2.00
N GLY A 3 -5.31 -7.37 1.30
CA GLY A 3 -5.32 -7.57 -0.15
C GLY A 3 -6.31 -6.65 -0.88
N ARG A 4 -7.05 -5.84 -0.15
CA ARG A 4 -8.02 -4.85 -0.66
C ARG A 4 -8.21 -3.72 0.33
N TYR A 5 -8.26 -2.49 -0.16
CA TYR A 5 -8.53 -1.33 0.70
C TYR A 5 -9.40 -0.27 0.01
N VAL A 6 -9.78 0.73 0.78
CA VAL A 6 -10.58 1.88 0.35
C VAL A 6 -9.72 3.14 0.50
N LEU A 7 -9.79 4.02 -0.49
CA LEU A 7 -9.32 5.40 -0.40
C LEU A 7 -10.45 6.32 -0.91
N ALA A 8 -11.29 6.78 0.01
CA ALA A 8 -12.51 7.51 -0.29
C ALA A 8 -12.29 9.02 -0.46
N ALA A 9 -11.25 9.59 0.16
CA ALA A 9 -10.96 11.02 0.16
C ALA A 9 -9.53 11.31 -0.32
N PRO A 10 -9.20 11.10 -1.61
CA PRO A 10 -7.84 11.33 -2.10
C PRO A 10 -7.43 12.80 -2.09
N ASP A 11 -8.37 13.73 -2.10
CA ASP A 11 -8.09 15.17 -2.11
C ASP A 11 -7.53 15.66 -0.76
N ASP A 12 -7.77 14.93 0.32
CA ASP A 12 -7.29 15.27 1.67
C ASP A 12 -5.84 14.78 1.95
N LEU A 13 -5.23 14.06 1.01
CA LEU A 13 -3.93 13.43 1.23
C LEU A 13 -2.80 14.45 1.47
N SER A 14 -2.78 15.54 0.70
CA SER A 14 -1.74 16.55 0.80
C SER A 14 -1.75 17.24 2.18
N GLU A 15 -2.93 17.57 2.70
CA GLU A 15 -3.08 18.13 4.03
C GLU A 15 -2.75 17.09 5.11
N ARG A 16 -3.32 15.90 5.00
CA ARG A 16 -3.16 14.82 5.99
C ARG A 16 -1.72 14.41 6.23
N PHE A 17 -0.89 14.41 5.17
CA PHE A 17 0.50 13.97 5.22
C PHE A 17 1.51 15.11 5.09
N THR A 18 1.06 16.37 5.08
CA THR A 18 1.92 17.53 4.84
C THR A 18 2.80 17.35 3.60
N ALA A 19 2.18 16.83 2.54
CA ALA A 19 2.84 16.50 1.28
C ALA A 19 2.47 17.48 0.18
N ASP A 20 3.28 17.55 -0.86
CA ASP A 20 2.98 18.33 -2.07
C ASP A 20 1.62 17.94 -2.66
N GLN A 21 0.97 18.87 -3.35
CA GLN A 21 -0.30 18.61 -4.01
C GLN A 21 -0.16 17.49 -5.04
N LEU A 22 -1.23 16.72 -5.23
CA LEU A 22 -1.26 15.68 -6.25
C LEU A 22 -1.02 16.30 -7.64
N THR A 23 -0.07 15.73 -8.37
CA THR A 23 0.24 16.12 -9.75
C THR A 23 -0.49 15.28 -10.80
N PHE A 24 -1.34 14.37 -10.37
CA PHE A 24 -2.14 13.49 -11.21
C PHE A 24 -3.58 13.37 -10.70
N ALA A 25 -4.50 13.15 -11.60
CA ALA A 25 -5.90 12.89 -11.24
C ALA A 25 -6.05 11.48 -10.64
N PHE A 26 -6.74 11.40 -9.51
CA PHE A 26 -7.10 10.15 -8.86
C PHE A 26 -8.50 10.26 -8.27
N SER A 27 -9.40 9.40 -8.71
CA SER A 27 -10.76 9.34 -8.19
C SER A 27 -10.85 8.45 -6.96
N PRO A 28 -11.79 8.71 -6.03
CA PRO A 28 -12.06 7.81 -4.92
C PRO A 28 -12.20 6.36 -5.37
N THR A 29 -11.61 5.45 -4.62
CA THR A 29 -11.74 4.01 -4.87
C THR A 29 -12.20 3.29 -3.62
N TYR A 30 -13.21 2.44 -3.79
CA TYR A 30 -13.76 1.60 -2.72
C TYR A 30 -13.30 0.14 -2.82
N ASN A 31 -12.42 -0.15 -3.77
CA ASN A 31 -11.91 -1.50 -4.01
C ASN A 31 -10.51 -1.46 -4.65
N ALA A 32 -9.58 -0.77 -3.99
CA ALA A 32 -8.20 -0.79 -4.39
C ALA A 32 -7.65 -2.22 -4.32
N ALA A 33 -7.03 -2.68 -5.41
CA ALA A 33 -6.59 -4.05 -5.59
C ALA A 33 -5.14 -4.11 -6.09
N PRO A 34 -4.43 -5.23 -5.87
CA PRO A 34 -3.13 -5.46 -6.48
C PRO A 34 -3.14 -5.23 -7.99
N SER A 35 -2.01 -4.86 -8.55
CA SER A 35 -1.79 -4.48 -9.95
C SER A 35 -2.36 -3.12 -10.37
N GLN A 36 -3.06 -2.41 -9.50
CA GLN A 36 -3.50 -1.04 -9.77
C GLN A 36 -2.41 -0.02 -9.45
N PHE A 37 -2.50 1.14 -10.10
CA PHE A 37 -1.69 2.31 -9.78
C PHE A 37 -2.43 3.18 -8.76
N LEU A 38 -1.83 3.34 -7.59
CA LEU A 38 -2.44 3.95 -6.41
C LEU A 38 -1.54 5.05 -5.83
N PRO A 39 -2.10 6.06 -5.15
CA PRO A 39 -1.32 7.07 -4.46
C PRO A 39 -0.51 6.46 -3.32
N VAL A 40 0.75 6.85 -3.22
CA VAL A 40 1.63 6.58 -2.07
C VAL A 40 2.38 7.85 -1.69
N VAL A 41 2.66 8.03 -0.42
CA VAL A 41 3.41 9.16 0.11
C VAL A 41 4.85 8.73 0.34
N VAL A 42 5.79 9.44 -0.27
CA VAL A 42 7.23 9.18 -0.16
C VAL A 42 7.96 10.41 0.31
N GLU A 43 8.96 10.22 1.13
CA GLU A 43 9.94 11.26 1.46
C GLU A 43 10.97 11.32 0.32
N VAL A 44 11.09 12.47 -0.31
CA VAL A 44 12.01 12.71 -1.43
C VAL A 44 13.29 13.41 -1.01
N GLU A 45 13.20 14.23 0.04
CA GLU A 45 14.27 14.89 0.75
C GLU A 45 13.90 14.95 2.24
N PRO A 46 14.82 15.16 3.17
CA PRO A 46 14.48 15.30 4.59
C PRO A 46 13.33 16.28 4.84
N ASP A 47 12.28 15.81 5.50
CA ASP A 47 11.05 16.56 5.81
C ASP A 47 10.26 17.06 4.58
N HIS A 48 10.57 16.56 3.38
CA HIS A 48 9.85 16.88 2.15
C HIS A 48 9.15 15.66 1.59
N TRP A 49 7.82 15.67 1.57
CA TRP A 49 6.97 14.56 1.20
C TRP A 49 6.23 14.82 -0.11
N GLN A 50 6.16 13.81 -0.96
CA GLN A 50 5.42 13.85 -2.22
C GLN A 50 4.45 12.69 -2.33
N ILE A 51 3.31 12.95 -3.00
CA ILE A 51 2.36 11.91 -3.36
C ILE A 51 2.69 11.43 -4.78
N LYS A 52 3.08 10.16 -4.89
CA LYS A 52 3.41 9.52 -6.17
C LYS A 52 2.40 8.45 -6.51
N ARG A 53 2.21 8.23 -7.81
CA ARG A 53 1.36 7.15 -8.32
C ARG A 53 2.22 5.92 -8.58
N MET A 54 1.99 4.85 -7.81
CA MET A 54 2.80 3.63 -7.89
C MET A 54 1.95 2.38 -8.07
N HIS A 55 2.53 1.39 -8.74
CA HIS A 55 1.92 0.09 -8.97
C HIS A 55 1.96 -0.74 -7.67
N TRP A 56 0.81 -1.31 -7.28
CA TRP A 56 0.76 -2.23 -6.15
C TRP A 56 1.20 -3.64 -6.54
N GLY A 57 2.35 -4.02 -6.08
CA GLY A 57 3.02 -5.28 -6.37
C GLY A 57 4.48 -5.00 -6.73
N LEU A 58 5.39 -5.47 -5.91
CA LEU A 58 6.81 -5.22 -6.07
C LEU A 58 7.37 -6.06 -7.22
N LEU A 59 7.84 -5.41 -8.27
CA LEU A 59 8.50 -6.08 -9.39
C LEU A 59 9.99 -6.25 -9.06
N PRO A 60 10.51 -7.50 -8.95
CA PRO A 60 11.91 -7.69 -8.67
C PRO A 60 12.78 -7.24 -9.86
N ARG A 61 13.86 -6.53 -9.58
CA ARG A 61 14.83 -6.08 -10.60
C ARG A 61 15.59 -7.23 -11.27
N TRP A 62 15.67 -8.40 -10.62
CA TRP A 62 16.31 -9.57 -11.22
C TRP A 62 15.34 -10.37 -12.08
N LYS A 63 15.79 -10.76 -13.24
CA LYS A 63 15.03 -11.68 -14.10
C LYS A 63 15.04 -13.08 -13.48
N SER A 64 13.92 -13.54 -12.97
CA SER A 64 13.77 -14.92 -12.53
C SER A 64 13.49 -15.83 -13.73
N LYS A 65 14.10 -17.03 -13.76
CA LYS A 65 13.77 -18.07 -14.75
C LYS A 65 12.33 -18.60 -14.60
N LYS A 66 11.72 -18.39 -13.41
CA LYS A 66 10.30 -18.69 -13.16
C LYS A 66 9.66 -17.41 -12.63
N PRO A 67 8.82 -16.71 -13.41
CA PRO A 67 8.13 -15.52 -12.96
C PRO A 67 7.13 -15.93 -11.85
N LEU A 68 7.44 -15.52 -10.63
CA LEU A 68 6.50 -15.58 -9.52
C LEU A 68 5.62 -14.31 -9.55
N PRO A 69 4.37 -14.42 -9.13
CA PRO A 69 3.53 -13.23 -9.02
C PRO A 69 4.20 -12.21 -8.06
N PRO A 70 4.14 -10.90 -8.40
CA PRO A 70 4.72 -9.86 -7.55
C PRO A 70 4.17 -9.94 -6.13
N PRO A 71 5.03 -9.90 -5.10
CA PRO A 71 4.54 -9.82 -3.73
C PRO A 71 3.81 -8.51 -3.51
N ILE A 72 2.61 -8.60 -2.95
CA ILE A 72 1.75 -7.47 -2.65
C ILE A 72 1.90 -6.99 -1.20
N ASN A 73 2.50 -7.81 -0.34
CA ASN A 73 2.74 -7.54 1.07
C ASN A 73 4.10 -8.10 1.52
N ALA A 74 4.67 -7.48 2.54
CA ALA A 74 5.82 -7.98 3.27
C ALA A 74 5.44 -8.20 4.74
N ARG A 75 5.92 -9.28 5.35
CA ARG A 75 5.71 -9.54 6.78
C ARG A 75 6.74 -8.77 7.59
N ALA A 76 6.31 -7.98 8.57
CA ALA A 76 7.19 -7.18 9.42
C ALA A 76 8.26 -8.04 10.13
N GLU A 77 7.89 -9.26 10.54
CA GLU A 77 8.76 -10.18 11.28
C GLU A 77 9.98 -10.65 10.45
N SER A 78 9.88 -10.62 9.14
CA SER A 78 10.94 -11.15 8.25
C SER A 78 11.41 -10.18 7.18
N VAL A 79 10.89 -8.96 7.16
CA VAL A 79 11.20 -7.97 6.11
C VAL A 79 12.69 -7.59 6.08
N ALA A 80 13.33 -7.52 7.25
CA ALA A 80 14.74 -7.19 7.38
C ALA A 80 15.69 -8.31 6.91
N GLU A 81 15.21 -9.56 6.92
CA GLU A 81 16.02 -10.74 6.57
C GLU A 81 15.93 -11.09 5.09
N LYS A 82 14.76 -10.81 4.47
CA LYS A 82 14.52 -11.18 3.08
C LYS A 82 15.31 -10.32 2.10
N PRO A 83 16.13 -10.91 1.21
CA PRO A 83 16.94 -10.16 0.24
C PRO A 83 16.15 -9.18 -0.63
N MET A 84 14.89 -9.51 -0.93
CA MET A 84 13.98 -8.67 -1.72
C MET A 84 13.64 -7.36 -1.03
N PHE A 85 13.53 -7.35 0.30
CA PHE A 85 12.99 -6.22 1.06
C PHE A 85 14.02 -5.48 1.91
N ARG A 86 15.08 -6.15 2.37
CA ARG A 86 16.03 -5.59 3.36
C ARG A 86 16.64 -4.25 2.94
N ASN A 87 17.00 -4.11 1.66
CA ASN A 87 17.57 -2.86 1.15
C ASN A 87 16.52 -1.75 1.01
N LEU A 88 15.29 -2.13 0.66
CA LEU A 88 14.17 -1.19 0.56
C LEU A 88 13.77 -0.66 1.94
N LEU A 89 13.87 -1.49 2.97
CA LEU A 89 13.55 -1.10 4.34
C LEU A 89 14.39 0.08 4.85
N THR A 90 15.62 0.21 4.38
CA THR A 90 16.51 1.30 4.79
C THR A 90 16.39 2.56 3.94
N GLN A 91 15.99 2.44 2.68
CA GLN A 91 16.10 3.54 1.71
C GLN A 91 14.81 3.88 0.98
N ARG A 92 13.83 2.96 0.96
CA ARG A 92 12.64 3.07 0.10
C ARG A 92 11.37 2.73 0.85
N ARG A 93 11.16 3.42 1.96
CA ARG A 93 9.91 3.35 2.74
C ARG A 93 8.91 4.32 2.18
N CYS A 94 7.65 3.96 2.27
CA CYS A 94 6.54 4.84 1.91
C CYS A 94 5.36 4.64 2.88
N LEU A 95 4.40 5.55 2.79
CA LEU A 95 3.11 5.40 3.44
C LEU A 95 2.06 5.14 2.36
N VAL A 96 1.22 4.14 2.57
CA VAL A 96 0.09 3.83 1.68
C VAL A 96 -1.19 4.32 2.34
N PRO A 97 -1.76 5.45 1.87
CA PRO A 97 -2.97 6.02 2.46
C PRO A 97 -4.18 5.11 2.25
N ALA A 98 -5.03 5.01 3.27
CA ALA A 98 -6.28 4.29 3.17
C ALA A 98 -7.34 4.89 4.09
N SER A 99 -8.60 4.87 3.68
CA SER A 99 -9.76 5.17 4.55
C SER A 99 -10.14 3.96 5.39
N GLY A 100 -9.73 2.77 4.99
CA GLY A 100 -9.95 1.49 5.65
C GLY A 100 -9.62 0.34 4.71
N PHE A 101 -9.71 -0.87 5.20
CA PHE A 101 -9.34 -2.07 4.44
C PHE A 101 -10.28 -3.23 4.70
N TYR A 102 -10.25 -4.21 3.80
CA TYR A 102 -11.06 -5.42 3.92
C TYR A 102 -10.22 -6.59 4.40
N GLU A 103 -10.80 -7.35 5.33
CA GLU A 103 -10.31 -8.65 5.74
C GLU A 103 -11.45 -9.67 5.77
N TRP A 104 -11.11 -10.94 5.60
CA TRP A 104 -12.06 -12.04 5.46
C TRP A 104 -11.89 -13.03 6.59
N GLN A 105 -12.90 -13.10 7.45
CA GLN A 105 -12.94 -14.08 8.53
C GLN A 105 -13.37 -15.45 7.99
N ALA A 106 -12.60 -16.48 8.29
CA ALA A 106 -13.02 -17.86 8.07
C ALA A 106 -14.22 -18.18 8.96
N ARG A 107 -15.19 -18.90 8.41
CA ARG A 107 -16.34 -19.46 9.15
C ARG A 107 -16.12 -20.96 9.37
N GLY A 108 -17.07 -21.81 9.05
CA GLY A 108 -16.93 -23.25 9.11
C GLY A 108 -16.25 -23.84 7.89
N GLU A 109 -15.96 -25.13 7.93
CA GLU A 109 -15.45 -25.89 6.79
C GLU A 109 -16.50 -25.88 5.64
N GLY A 110 -16.07 -25.48 4.44
CA GLY A 110 -16.96 -25.34 3.27
C GLY A 110 -17.82 -24.07 3.22
N GLU A 111 -17.79 -23.23 4.24
CA GLU A 111 -18.53 -21.97 4.26
C GLU A 111 -17.75 -20.83 3.57
N ARG A 112 -18.49 -19.86 2.97
CA ARG A 112 -17.88 -18.65 2.43
C ARG A 112 -17.36 -17.78 3.58
N LYS A 113 -16.15 -17.23 3.39
CA LYS A 113 -15.57 -16.28 4.34
C LYS A 113 -16.44 -15.02 4.44
N GLN A 114 -16.54 -14.47 5.66
CA GLN A 114 -17.23 -13.22 5.91
C GLN A 114 -16.28 -12.03 5.70
N PRO A 115 -16.58 -11.10 4.77
CA PRO A 115 -15.81 -9.87 4.65
C PRO A 115 -16.16 -8.89 5.78
N PHE A 116 -15.14 -8.18 6.25
CA PHE A 116 -15.25 -7.05 7.17
C PHE A 116 -14.53 -5.86 6.60
N PHE A 117 -15.13 -4.68 6.73
CA PHE A 117 -14.46 -3.41 6.48
C PHE A 117 -13.93 -2.88 7.80
N ILE A 118 -12.63 -2.67 7.88
CA ILE A 118 -11.92 -2.23 9.07
C ILE A 118 -11.45 -0.80 8.85
N HIS A 119 -11.86 0.11 9.71
CA HIS A 119 -11.53 1.53 9.65
C HIS A 119 -11.40 2.10 11.06
N VAL A 120 -10.88 3.32 11.19
CA VAL A 120 -10.86 4.05 12.47
C VAL A 120 -12.19 4.77 12.71
N ASN A 121 -12.57 4.97 13.97
CA ASN A 121 -13.91 5.47 14.33
C ASN A 121 -14.18 6.91 13.85
N ASP A 122 -13.16 7.74 13.74
CA ASP A 122 -13.25 9.14 13.27
C ASP A 122 -13.19 9.27 11.74
N GLU A 123 -13.19 8.14 11.02
CA GLU A 123 -13.09 8.07 9.55
C GLU A 123 -11.84 8.76 8.97
N SER A 124 -10.84 9.03 9.79
CA SER A 124 -9.60 9.63 9.34
C SER A 124 -8.81 8.69 8.42
N ILE A 125 -8.02 9.28 7.52
CA ILE A 125 -7.12 8.51 6.66
C ILE A 125 -6.00 7.91 7.51
N ILE A 126 -5.90 6.60 7.48
CA ILE A 126 -4.79 5.81 8.03
C ILE A 126 -3.68 5.65 7.00
N ALA A 127 -2.53 5.16 7.41
CA ALA A 127 -1.45 4.80 6.51
C ALA A 127 -0.89 3.42 6.84
N PHE A 128 -0.75 2.57 5.82
CA PHE A 128 0.06 1.37 5.94
C PHE A 128 1.53 1.73 5.73
N ALA A 129 2.41 1.11 6.52
CA ALA A 129 3.83 1.12 6.21
C ALA A 129 4.07 0.31 4.93
N GLY A 130 4.77 0.89 3.98
CA GLY A 130 5.05 0.29 2.69
C GLY A 130 6.52 0.36 2.30
N LEU A 131 6.86 -0.44 1.30
CA LEU A 131 8.16 -0.40 0.62
C LEU A 131 7.91 -0.20 -0.87
N TRP A 132 8.80 0.55 -1.51
CA TRP A 132 8.70 0.81 -2.94
C TRP A 132 10.03 0.58 -3.66
N ASP A 133 9.97 0.36 -4.95
CA ASP A 133 11.15 0.28 -5.83
C ASP A 133 10.87 0.97 -7.15
N GLU A 134 11.91 1.46 -7.81
CA GLU A 134 11.88 1.92 -9.19
C GLU A 134 12.07 0.72 -10.11
N THR A 135 11.18 0.55 -11.05
CA THR A 135 11.31 -0.43 -12.14
C THR A 135 11.86 0.24 -13.39
#